data_564f310ff64f4cd63750cd5e1a4e04c2
#
_entry.id   564f310ff64f4cd63750cd5e1a4e04c2
#
_cell.length_a   1.000
_cell.length_b   1.000
_cell.length_c   1.000
_cell.angle_alpha   90.00
_cell.angle_beta   90.00
_cell.angle_gamma   90.00
#
_symmetry.space_group_name_H-M   'P 1'
#
loop_
_entity.id
_entity.type
_entity.pdbx_description
1 polymer ?
#
loop_
_entity_poly.entity_id
_entity_poly.type
_entity_poly.pdbx_seq_one_letter_code
_entity_poly.pdbx_strand_id
1 'polypeptide(L)'
;SDIEVVAINDLTDTKTLAHLLKYDTAQGRFLDDRITCTEDDIVVDGKNIRVYKESDPEKLPWEELDVDVVLECTGFFTSKDKAMKHIIAGAKKVIISAPAGEDVKTIVYNVNHEELDGDEKIISAASCTTNCLAPVAKVLNDNFKIRTGFMSTIHAYTNDQNTLDSPHKKGDLRRARAAASNIVPNSTGAAKAIGLVIPELNGKLDGTAQRVPVVTGSIVELTCVLEDDVTKEEINKAANVTLGYTEDEIVSSDVIGIRYGSLFDATQTKVIESDGVKLVKVAAWYDNEMSYTSQMIRTAKYLIDIMEE
;
A
#
# COMPACT_ATOMS: atom_id res chain seq x y z
N SER A 1 11.70 8.63 -16.01
CA SER A 1 10.60 7.70 -15.84
C SER A 1 9.72 7.80 -17.08
N ASP A 2 9.17 6.69 -17.49
CA ASP A 2 8.28 6.61 -18.66
C ASP A 2 6.84 7.05 -18.30
N ILE A 3 6.64 7.65 -17.12
CA ILE A 3 5.37 8.17 -16.62
C ILE A 3 5.48 9.68 -16.45
N GLU A 4 4.52 10.41 -17.00
CA GLU A 4 4.37 11.85 -16.85
C GLU A 4 3.13 12.15 -15.99
N VAL A 5 3.29 13.01 -14.98
CA VAL A 5 2.17 13.58 -14.23
C VAL A 5 1.65 14.79 -14.99
N VAL A 6 0.48 14.67 -15.62
CA VAL A 6 -0.10 15.71 -16.47
C VAL A 6 -1.00 16.67 -15.68
N ALA A 7 -1.63 16.20 -14.61
CA ALA A 7 -2.51 17.00 -13.78
C ALA A 7 -2.66 16.43 -12.36
N ILE A 8 -3.11 17.30 -11.47
CA ILE A 8 -3.51 16.94 -10.09
C ILE A 8 -4.91 17.49 -9.88
N ASN A 9 -5.77 16.77 -9.19
CA ASN A 9 -7.03 17.28 -8.67
C ASN A 9 -7.01 17.23 -7.14
N ASP A 10 -7.03 18.39 -6.50
CA ASP A 10 -7.09 18.53 -5.04
C ASP A 10 -7.84 19.82 -4.68
N LEU A 11 -8.66 19.78 -3.64
CA LEU A 11 -9.43 20.96 -3.21
C LEU A 11 -8.57 21.99 -2.46
N THR A 12 -7.32 21.64 -2.15
CA THR A 12 -6.34 22.51 -1.49
C THR A 12 -5.66 23.46 -2.49
N ASP A 13 -5.22 24.60 -2.04
CA ASP A 13 -4.49 25.57 -2.87
C ASP A 13 -3.09 25.09 -3.26
N THR A 14 -2.60 25.56 -4.41
CA THR A 14 -1.31 25.17 -4.98
C THR A 14 -0.12 25.51 -4.09
N LYS A 15 -0.19 26.62 -3.33
CA LYS A 15 0.88 27.03 -2.42
C LYS A 15 1.03 26.02 -1.28
N THR A 16 -0.07 25.58 -0.69
CA THR A 16 -0.06 24.55 0.37
C THR A 16 0.43 23.22 -0.17
N LEU A 17 -0.05 22.79 -1.36
CA LEU A 17 0.39 21.54 -1.99
C LEU A 17 1.88 21.55 -2.33
N ALA A 18 2.39 22.64 -2.91
CA ALA A 18 3.81 22.80 -3.20
C ALA A 18 4.67 22.81 -1.93
N HIS A 19 4.18 23.42 -0.85
CA HIS A 19 4.86 23.40 0.44
C HIS A 19 4.98 21.98 1.01
N LEU A 20 3.88 21.23 1.01
CA LEU A 20 3.85 19.84 1.51
C LEU A 20 4.64 18.88 0.61
N LEU A 21 4.74 19.15 -0.68
CA LEU A 21 5.62 18.38 -1.57
C LEU A 21 7.11 18.62 -1.28
N LYS A 22 7.49 19.86 -0.88
CA LYS A 22 8.87 20.17 -0.50
C LYS A 22 9.30 19.58 0.83
N TYR A 23 8.42 19.65 1.81
CA TYR A 23 8.74 19.38 3.21
C TYR A 23 7.85 18.28 3.75
N ASP A 24 8.41 17.10 3.85
CA ASP A 24 7.75 15.93 4.41
C ASP A 24 8.46 15.53 5.71
N THR A 25 7.69 15.35 6.78
CA THR A 25 8.26 15.01 8.09
C THR A 25 8.83 13.60 8.11
N ALA A 26 8.22 12.67 7.37
CA ALA A 26 8.63 11.28 7.33
C ALA A 26 9.71 11.03 6.27
N GLN A 27 9.52 11.56 5.06
CA GLN A 27 10.38 11.31 3.88
C GLN A 27 11.46 12.39 3.69
N GLY A 28 11.41 13.49 4.44
CA GLY A 28 12.39 14.56 4.37
C GLY A 28 12.07 15.60 3.29
N ARG A 29 13.12 16.22 2.75
CA ARG A 29 12.98 17.27 1.73
C ARG A 29 13.05 16.69 0.32
N PHE A 30 12.18 17.16 -0.55
CA PHE A 30 12.16 16.79 -1.96
C PHE A 30 12.32 18.02 -2.86
N LEU A 31 13.42 18.11 -3.61
CA LEU A 31 13.68 19.12 -4.63
C LEU A 31 13.31 20.57 -4.20
N ASP A 32 13.57 20.94 -2.95
CA ASP A 32 13.00 22.13 -2.29
C ASP A 32 13.24 23.45 -3.02
N ASP A 33 14.35 23.63 -3.70
CA ASP A 33 14.69 24.81 -4.51
C ASP A 33 14.15 24.74 -5.97
N ARG A 34 13.63 23.59 -6.41
CA ARG A 34 13.07 23.35 -7.75
C ARG A 34 11.55 23.19 -7.78
N ILE A 35 10.90 23.30 -6.62
CA ILE A 35 9.44 23.28 -6.52
C ILE A 35 8.94 24.70 -6.25
N THR A 36 8.08 25.20 -7.13
CA THR A 36 7.37 26.47 -6.98
C THR A 36 5.89 26.27 -7.30
N CYS A 37 5.10 27.33 -7.23
CA CYS A 37 3.70 27.29 -7.64
C CYS A 37 3.28 28.61 -8.28
N THR A 38 2.27 28.53 -9.14
CA THR A 38 1.45 29.64 -9.58
C THR A 38 0.08 29.57 -8.88
N GLU A 39 -0.87 30.39 -9.28
CA GLU A 39 -2.24 30.33 -8.76
C GLU A 39 -2.89 28.96 -9.06
N ASP A 40 -2.59 28.39 -10.22
CA ASP A 40 -3.26 27.19 -10.73
C ASP A 40 -2.34 25.98 -10.94
N ASP A 41 -1.03 26.13 -10.82
CA ASP A 41 -0.08 25.07 -11.12
C ASP A 41 0.90 24.83 -9.95
N ILE A 42 1.34 23.60 -9.82
CA ILE A 42 2.58 23.26 -9.13
C ILE A 42 3.65 23.13 -10.20
N VAL A 43 4.80 23.73 -9.96
CA VAL A 43 5.95 23.67 -10.88
C VAL A 43 7.02 22.82 -10.25
N VAL A 44 7.36 21.70 -10.88
CA VAL A 44 8.37 20.77 -10.43
C VAL A 44 9.48 20.70 -11.48
N ASP A 45 10.68 21.09 -11.10
CA ASP A 45 11.86 21.05 -11.99
C ASP A 45 11.62 21.80 -13.34
N GLY A 46 10.89 22.93 -13.25
CA GLY A 46 10.53 23.76 -14.39
C GLY A 46 9.33 23.29 -15.23
N LYS A 47 8.74 22.13 -14.88
CA LYS A 47 7.52 21.61 -15.52
C LYS A 47 6.29 22.03 -14.76
N ASN A 48 5.32 22.62 -15.43
CA ASN A 48 4.02 22.97 -14.86
C ASN A 48 3.12 21.74 -14.80
N ILE A 49 2.52 21.50 -13.63
CA ILE A 49 1.49 20.50 -13.40
C ILE A 49 0.22 21.22 -12.98
N ARG A 50 -0.81 21.19 -13.82
CA ARG A 50 -2.08 21.85 -13.55
C ARG A 50 -2.77 21.24 -12.34
N VAL A 51 -3.28 22.09 -11.43
CA VAL A 51 -4.07 21.68 -10.27
C VAL A 51 -5.52 22.10 -10.49
N TYR A 52 -6.39 21.11 -10.61
CA TYR A 52 -7.84 21.28 -10.63
C TYR A 52 -8.37 21.24 -9.21
N LYS A 53 -9.52 21.88 -8.97
CA LYS A 53 -10.19 21.96 -7.65
C LYS A 53 -11.64 21.53 -7.78
N GLU A 54 -11.84 20.36 -8.41
CA GLU A 54 -13.18 19.86 -8.74
C GLU A 54 -13.58 18.74 -7.75
N SER A 55 -14.72 18.91 -7.12
CA SER A 55 -15.25 17.94 -6.15
C SER A 55 -15.98 16.77 -6.83
N ASP A 56 -16.43 16.93 -8.06
CA ASP A 56 -17.10 15.91 -8.85
C ASP A 56 -16.17 15.41 -9.97
N PRO A 57 -15.60 14.21 -9.86
CA PRO A 57 -14.65 13.71 -10.85
C PRO A 57 -15.18 13.65 -12.29
N GLU A 58 -16.50 13.58 -12.50
CA GLU A 58 -17.10 13.55 -13.84
C GLU A 58 -16.85 14.86 -14.63
N LYS A 59 -16.49 15.96 -13.95
CA LYS A 59 -16.24 17.27 -14.55
C LYS A 59 -14.77 17.56 -14.81
N LEU A 60 -13.90 16.60 -14.49
CA LEU A 60 -12.47 16.76 -14.74
C LEU A 60 -12.15 16.57 -16.22
N PRO A 61 -11.17 17.30 -16.77
CA PRO A 61 -10.89 17.30 -18.22
C PRO A 61 -9.96 16.14 -18.62
N TRP A 62 -10.21 14.92 -18.16
CA TRP A 62 -9.34 13.78 -18.43
C TRP A 62 -9.28 13.40 -19.89
N GLU A 63 -10.40 13.55 -20.64
CA GLU A 63 -10.44 13.32 -22.08
C GLU A 63 -9.59 14.34 -22.84
N GLU A 64 -9.69 15.62 -22.48
CA GLU A 64 -8.92 16.71 -23.13
C GLU A 64 -7.42 16.56 -22.90
N LEU A 65 -7.04 16.00 -21.75
CA LEU A 65 -5.65 15.79 -21.35
C LEU A 65 -5.11 14.42 -21.80
N ASP A 66 -5.92 13.60 -22.48
CA ASP A 66 -5.58 12.23 -22.89
C ASP A 66 -4.98 11.39 -21.75
N VAL A 67 -5.64 11.37 -20.58
CA VAL A 67 -5.15 10.71 -19.37
C VAL A 67 -5.25 9.20 -19.50
N ASP A 68 -4.13 8.50 -19.51
CA ASP A 68 -4.09 7.05 -19.53
C ASP A 68 -4.55 6.44 -18.20
N VAL A 69 -4.02 6.93 -17.09
CA VAL A 69 -4.30 6.37 -15.75
C VAL A 69 -4.55 7.47 -14.74
N VAL A 70 -5.65 7.37 -14.02
CA VAL A 70 -5.91 8.16 -12.80
C VAL A 70 -5.52 7.34 -11.58
N LEU A 71 -4.69 7.90 -10.71
CA LEU A 71 -4.46 7.38 -9.36
C LEU A 71 -5.45 8.04 -8.42
N GLU A 72 -6.48 7.30 -7.99
CA GLU A 72 -7.50 7.78 -7.05
C GLU A 72 -6.99 7.65 -5.62
N CYS A 73 -6.46 8.75 -5.08
CA CYS A 73 -5.80 8.79 -3.77
C CYS A 73 -6.60 9.52 -2.69
N THR A 74 -7.84 9.96 -2.98
CA THR A 74 -8.65 10.77 -2.04
C THR A 74 -9.25 9.96 -0.90
N GLY A 75 -9.43 8.66 -1.08
CA GLY A 75 -10.14 7.79 -0.14
C GLY A 75 -11.66 7.95 -0.14
N PHE A 76 -12.23 8.77 -1.04
CA PHE A 76 -13.68 8.98 -1.17
C PHE A 76 -14.31 8.14 -2.29
N PHE A 77 -13.59 7.91 -3.38
CA PHE A 77 -14.09 7.22 -4.57
C PHE A 77 -13.54 5.78 -4.63
N THR A 78 -13.70 5.04 -3.54
CA THR A 78 -13.11 3.70 -3.32
C THR A 78 -13.99 2.53 -3.72
N SER A 79 -15.09 2.76 -4.43
CA SER A 79 -15.93 1.70 -5.02
C SER A 79 -15.96 1.83 -6.54
N LYS A 80 -16.32 0.76 -7.23
CA LYS A 80 -16.42 0.73 -8.69
C LYS A 80 -17.26 1.86 -9.25
N ASP A 81 -18.49 2.04 -8.74
CA ASP A 81 -19.41 3.07 -9.19
C ASP A 81 -18.86 4.49 -9.00
N LYS A 82 -18.18 4.72 -7.87
CA LYS A 82 -17.58 6.03 -7.58
C LYS A 82 -16.37 6.31 -8.46
N ALA A 83 -15.47 5.33 -8.60
CA ALA A 83 -14.28 5.45 -9.44
C ALA A 83 -14.62 5.55 -10.94
N MET A 84 -15.78 4.99 -11.36
CA MET A 84 -16.28 5.12 -12.72
C MET A 84 -16.46 6.57 -13.19
N LYS A 85 -16.62 7.51 -12.28
CA LYS A 85 -16.70 8.94 -12.59
C LYS A 85 -15.47 9.46 -13.32
N HIS A 86 -14.28 8.96 -12.99
CA HIS A 86 -13.05 9.31 -13.72
C HIS A 86 -13.04 8.75 -15.15
N ILE A 87 -13.62 7.55 -15.35
CA ILE A 87 -13.78 6.96 -16.69
C ILE A 87 -14.79 7.76 -17.52
N ILE A 88 -15.89 8.21 -16.91
CA ILE A 88 -16.89 9.09 -17.56
C ILE A 88 -16.25 10.43 -17.97
N ALA A 89 -15.32 10.94 -17.17
CA ALA A 89 -14.55 12.15 -17.47
C ALA A 89 -13.47 11.94 -18.56
N GLY A 90 -13.28 10.70 -19.06
CA GLY A 90 -12.40 10.39 -20.18
C GLY A 90 -11.08 9.72 -19.82
N ALA A 91 -10.81 9.40 -18.56
CA ALA A 91 -9.64 8.61 -18.20
C ALA A 91 -9.76 7.18 -18.76
N LYS A 92 -8.67 6.61 -19.30
CA LYS A 92 -8.69 5.26 -19.85
C LYS A 92 -8.75 4.21 -18.73
N LYS A 93 -8.02 4.43 -17.64
CA LYS A 93 -7.94 3.51 -16.47
C LYS A 93 -7.97 4.28 -15.16
N VAL A 94 -8.37 3.59 -14.08
CA VAL A 94 -8.32 4.12 -12.70
C VAL A 94 -7.70 3.07 -11.79
N ILE A 95 -6.73 3.50 -10.99
CA ILE A 95 -6.16 2.71 -9.89
C ILE A 95 -6.61 3.32 -8.58
N ILE A 96 -7.43 2.60 -7.82
CA ILE A 96 -7.87 3.02 -6.49
C ILE A 96 -6.75 2.74 -5.49
N SER A 97 -6.23 3.80 -4.84
CA SER A 97 -5.19 3.72 -3.82
C SER A 97 -5.76 3.34 -2.44
N ALA A 98 -6.60 2.33 -2.41
CA ALA A 98 -7.23 1.79 -1.20
C ALA A 98 -7.86 0.43 -1.50
N PRO A 99 -8.17 -0.40 -0.47
CA PRO A 99 -9.04 -1.54 -0.65
C PRO A 99 -10.38 -1.10 -1.24
N ALA A 100 -10.86 -1.80 -2.25
CA ALA A 100 -12.16 -1.59 -2.89
C ALA A 100 -13.10 -2.78 -2.63
N GLY A 101 -14.31 -2.74 -3.16
CA GLY A 101 -15.26 -3.86 -3.05
C GLY A 101 -14.81 -5.11 -3.83
N GLU A 102 -15.49 -6.21 -3.62
CA GLU A 102 -15.20 -7.48 -4.32
C GLU A 102 -15.44 -7.41 -5.84
N ASP A 103 -16.17 -6.40 -6.29
CA ASP A 103 -16.44 -6.10 -7.70
C ASP A 103 -15.30 -5.33 -8.40
N VAL A 104 -14.24 -5.02 -7.67
CA VAL A 104 -13.00 -4.40 -8.18
C VAL A 104 -11.84 -5.35 -7.99
N LYS A 105 -11.17 -5.70 -9.09
CA LYS A 105 -9.99 -6.59 -9.05
C LYS A 105 -8.90 -5.95 -8.20
N THR A 106 -8.45 -6.67 -7.17
CA THR A 106 -7.40 -6.22 -6.25
C THR A 106 -6.06 -6.76 -6.71
N ILE A 107 -5.09 -5.87 -6.93
CA ILE A 107 -3.78 -6.20 -7.47
C ILE A 107 -2.68 -5.85 -6.46
N VAL A 108 -1.78 -6.79 -6.27
CA VAL A 108 -0.49 -6.61 -5.59
C VAL A 108 0.62 -6.98 -6.58
N TYR A 109 1.48 -6.01 -6.89
CA TYR A 109 2.60 -6.24 -7.80
C TYR A 109 3.52 -7.37 -7.29
N ASN A 110 4.01 -8.23 -8.16
CA ASN A 110 4.74 -9.47 -7.89
C ASN A 110 3.94 -10.57 -7.14
N VAL A 111 2.62 -10.44 -7.04
CA VAL A 111 1.75 -11.49 -6.51
C VAL A 111 0.77 -11.97 -7.57
N ASN A 112 -0.07 -11.06 -8.07
CA ASN A 112 -1.11 -11.38 -9.04
C ASN A 112 -1.26 -10.33 -10.16
N HIS A 113 -0.26 -9.47 -10.38
CA HIS A 113 -0.33 -8.43 -11.42
C HIS A 113 -0.42 -9.02 -12.84
N GLU A 114 0.12 -10.22 -13.05
CA GLU A 114 0.04 -10.94 -14.32
C GLU A 114 -1.38 -11.45 -14.67
N GLU A 115 -2.33 -11.34 -13.72
CA GLU A 115 -3.75 -11.61 -13.97
C GLU A 115 -4.46 -10.45 -14.69
N LEU A 116 -3.80 -9.31 -14.86
CA LEU A 116 -4.31 -8.19 -15.65
C LEU A 116 -4.16 -8.53 -17.13
N ASP A 117 -5.24 -8.34 -17.89
CA ASP A 117 -5.29 -8.56 -19.34
C ASP A 117 -5.42 -7.25 -20.15
N GLY A 118 -5.44 -6.12 -19.47
CA GLY A 118 -5.60 -4.81 -20.09
C GLY A 118 -7.05 -4.35 -20.28
N ASP A 119 -8.04 -5.21 -20.09
CA ASP A 119 -9.46 -4.84 -20.23
C ASP A 119 -10.03 -4.15 -18.97
N GLU A 120 -9.41 -4.34 -17.80
CA GLU A 120 -9.87 -3.74 -16.57
C GLU A 120 -9.80 -2.21 -16.61
N LYS A 121 -10.93 -1.56 -16.49
CA LYS A 121 -11.03 -0.09 -16.40
C LYS A 121 -10.67 0.45 -15.02
N ILE A 122 -10.99 -0.32 -13.98
CA ILE A 122 -10.80 0.07 -12.58
C ILE A 122 -10.21 -1.10 -11.81
N ILE A 123 -9.09 -0.86 -11.14
CA ILE A 123 -8.44 -1.82 -10.24
C ILE A 123 -8.17 -1.17 -8.87
N SER A 124 -7.95 -2.01 -7.87
CA SER A 124 -7.50 -1.60 -6.55
C SER A 124 -6.04 -2.00 -6.34
N ALA A 125 -5.21 -1.08 -5.88
CA ALA A 125 -3.83 -1.38 -5.47
C ALA A 125 -3.75 -1.92 -4.03
N ALA A 126 -4.86 -2.38 -3.45
CA ALA A 126 -4.95 -2.90 -2.08
C ALA A 126 -4.54 -1.86 -1.00
N SER A 127 -4.01 -2.33 0.12
CA SER A 127 -3.46 -1.50 1.20
C SER A 127 -1.94 -1.68 1.32
N CYS A 128 -1.28 -0.77 2.04
CA CYS A 128 0.15 -0.88 2.33
C CYS A 128 0.49 -2.18 3.05
N THR A 129 -0.32 -2.58 4.03
CA THR A 129 -0.15 -3.83 4.76
C THR A 129 -0.35 -5.05 3.86
N THR A 130 -1.35 -5.03 2.96
CA THR A 130 -1.56 -6.13 1.99
C THR A 130 -0.38 -6.25 1.04
N ASN A 131 0.18 -5.12 0.57
CA ASN A 131 1.36 -5.10 -0.30
C ASN A 131 2.62 -5.63 0.37
N CYS A 132 2.70 -5.60 1.71
CA CYS A 132 3.77 -6.25 2.46
C CYS A 132 3.48 -7.73 2.75
N LEU A 133 2.27 -8.06 3.21
CA LEU A 133 1.91 -9.41 3.62
C LEU A 133 1.78 -10.39 2.44
N ALA A 134 1.19 -9.96 1.33
CA ALA A 134 0.89 -10.86 0.21
C ALA A 134 2.13 -11.50 -0.42
N PRO A 135 3.23 -10.77 -0.69
CA PRO A 135 4.45 -11.40 -1.19
C PRO A 135 5.04 -12.44 -0.23
N VAL A 136 5.02 -12.16 1.08
CA VAL A 136 5.49 -13.12 2.10
C VAL A 136 4.59 -14.36 2.15
N ALA A 137 3.28 -14.14 2.18
CA ALA A 137 2.30 -15.24 2.18
C ALA A 137 2.41 -16.09 0.90
N LYS A 138 2.65 -15.45 -0.26
CA LYS A 138 2.84 -16.16 -1.53
C LYS A 138 4.07 -17.06 -1.48
N VAL A 139 5.22 -16.53 -1.04
CA VAL A 139 6.45 -17.33 -0.91
C VAL A 139 6.24 -18.54 0.00
N LEU A 140 5.63 -18.35 1.16
CA LEU A 140 5.38 -19.44 2.09
C LEU A 140 4.36 -20.46 1.53
N ASN A 141 3.29 -19.98 0.87
CA ASN A 141 2.28 -20.86 0.32
C ASN A 141 2.78 -21.64 -0.90
N ASP A 142 3.50 -20.99 -1.81
CA ASP A 142 4.01 -21.65 -3.01
C ASP A 142 5.02 -22.75 -2.68
N ASN A 143 5.88 -22.52 -1.70
CA ASN A 143 6.96 -23.44 -1.34
C ASN A 143 6.58 -24.45 -0.27
N PHE A 144 5.70 -24.10 0.69
CA PHE A 144 5.50 -24.90 1.91
C PHE A 144 4.02 -25.11 2.31
N LYS A 145 3.08 -24.53 1.57
CA LYS A 145 1.63 -24.60 1.78
C LYS A 145 1.14 -24.15 3.17
N ILE A 146 0.57 -22.96 3.22
CA ILE A 146 -0.03 -22.46 4.46
C ILE A 146 -1.35 -23.18 4.74
N ARG A 147 -1.46 -23.78 5.93
CA ARG A 147 -2.71 -24.39 6.42
C ARG A 147 -3.62 -23.35 7.07
N THR A 148 -3.05 -22.56 7.98
CA THR A 148 -3.75 -21.50 8.71
C THR A 148 -2.74 -20.57 9.37
N GLY A 149 -3.14 -19.36 9.70
CA GLY A 149 -2.26 -18.43 10.40
C GLY A 149 -2.93 -17.14 10.85
N PHE A 150 -2.19 -16.42 11.69
CA PHE A 150 -2.53 -15.09 12.12
C PHE A 150 -1.42 -14.11 11.75
N MET A 151 -1.82 -12.95 11.25
CA MET A 151 -0.89 -11.83 11.06
C MET A 151 -1.12 -10.77 12.13
N SER A 152 -0.06 -10.11 12.55
CA SER A 152 -0.11 -8.87 13.29
C SER A 152 0.71 -7.82 12.57
N THR A 153 0.18 -6.62 12.38
CA THR A 153 1.00 -5.51 11.92
C THR A 153 1.19 -4.50 13.04
N ILE A 154 2.44 -4.20 13.33
CA ILE A 154 2.85 -3.08 14.18
C ILE A 154 3.06 -1.91 13.20
N HIS A 155 2.12 -0.99 13.18
CA HIS A 155 1.95 -0.01 12.11
C HIS A 155 2.10 1.42 12.64
N ALA A 156 2.80 2.24 11.88
CA ALA A 156 2.84 3.68 12.14
C ALA A 156 1.42 4.27 12.21
N TYR A 157 1.23 5.34 12.97
CA TYR A 157 -0.05 6.05 12.95
C TYR A 157 -0.28 6.73 11.59
N THR A 158 -1.53 6.94 11.22
CA THR A 158 -1.93 7.57 9.96
C THR A 158 -3.06 8.57 10.19
N ASN A 159 -3.39 9.38 9.18
CA ASN A 159 -4.41 10.44 9.26
C ASN A 159 -5.83 9.98 9.55
N ASP A 160 -6.08 8.67 9.62
CA ASP A 160 -7.36 8.13 10.09
C ASP A 160 -7.49 8.15 11.62
N GLN A 161 -6.42 8.50 12.35
CA GLN A 161 -6.40 8.63 13.81
C GLN A 161 -6.39 10.10 14.23
N ASN A 162 -7.02 10.40 15.37
CA ASN A 162 -6.99 11.74 15.91
C ASN A 162 -5.61 12.08 16.51
N THR A 163 -5.17 13.32 16.33
CA THR A 163 -3.92 13.81 16.94
C THR A 163 -4.01 13.88 18.45
N LEU A 164 -5.15 14.38 18.97
CA LEU A 164 -5.48 14.43 20.41
C LEU A 164 -6.82 13.73 20.65
N ASP A 165 -7.13 13.43 21.91
CA ASP A 165 -8.40 12.83 22.33
C ASP A 165 -9.58 13.70 21.89
N SER A 166 -10.37 13.22 20.95
CA SER A 166 -11.52 13.94 20.40
C SER A 166 -12.46 12.97 19.65
N PRO A 167 -13.72 13.34 19.41
CA PRO A 167 -14.66 12.50 18.66
C PRO A 167 -14.11 12.10 17.28
N HIS A 168 -14.14 10.83 16.98
CA HIS A 168 -13.70 10.31 15.68
C HIS A 168 -14.85 10.35 14.65
N LYS A 169 -14.55 10.70 13.39
CA LYS A 169 -15.53 10.88 12.31
C LYS A 169 -16.44 9.66 12.08
N LYS A 170 -15.92 8.45 12.33
CA LYS A 170 -16.66 7.19 12.16
C LYS A 170 -17.09 6.55 13.48
N GLY A 171 -16.98 7.28 14.61
CA GLY A 171 -17.37 6.78 15.92
C GLY A 171 -16.40 5.70 16.50
N ASP A 172 -15.22 5.53 15.94
CA ASP A 172 -14.22 4.59 16.46
C ASP A 172 -13.57 5.15 17.72
N LEU A 173 -13.85 4.51 18.86
CA LEU A 173 -13.38 4.96 20.17
C LEU A 173 -11.86 4.82 20.37
N ARG A 174 -11.20 3.89 19.66
CA ARG A 174 -9.75 3.72 19.72
C ARG A 174 -9.04 4.75 18.86
N ARG A 175 -9.49 4.97 17.62
CA ARG A 175 -8.97 6.03 16.75
C ARG A 175 -9.29 7.45 17.24
N ALA A 176 -10.20 7.59 18.19
CA ALA A 176 -10.52 8.84 18.87
C ALA A 176 -9.42 9.30 19.85
N ARG A 177 -8.44 8.45 20.15
CA ARG A 177 -7.37 8.73 21.11
C ARG A 177 -6.12 9.27 20.41
N ALA A 178 -5.32 10.03 21.19
CA ALA A 178 -4.09 10.66 20.72
C ALA A 178 -3.11 9.67 20.10
N ALA A 179 -2.91 9.77 18.77
CA ALA A 179 -2.16 8.80 17.96
C ALA A 179 -0.70 8.69 18.36
N ALA A 180 -0.04 9.81 18.63
CA ALA A 180 1.39 9.86 18.95
C ALA A 180 1.72 9.50 20.42
N SER A 181 0.72 9.12 21.23
CA SER A 181 0.90 8.86 22.66
C SER A 181 0.39 7.48 23.08
N ASN A 182 -0.15 6.70 22.16
CA ASN A 182 -0.81 5.43 22.50
C ASN A 182 -0.42 4.30 21.55
N ILE A 183 -0.41 3.08 22.06
CA ILE A 183 -0.56 1.88 21.26
C ILE A 183 -2.07 1.69 21.04
N VAL A 184 -2.52 1.73 19.79
CA VAL A 184 -3.94 1.70 19.44
C VAL A 184 -4.28 0.42 18.68
N PRO A 185 -4.93 -0.57 19.32
CA PRO A 185 -5.38 -1.77 18.64
C PRO A 185 -6.46 -1.43 17.60
N ASN A 186 -6.31 -1.98 16.39
CA ASN A 186 -7.22 -1.77 15.28
C ASN A 186 -7.54 -3.08 14.56
N SER A 187 -8.72 -3.17 13.99
CA SER A 187 -8.99 -4.16 12.96
C SER A 187 -8.21 -3.85 11.69
N THR A 188 -7.85 -4.86 10.95
CA THR A 188 -7.27 -4.73 9.61
C THR A 188 -7.97 -5.67 8.65
N GLY A 189 -8.26 -5.18 7.44
CA GLY A 189 -8.76 -6.01 6.35
C GLY A 189 -7.65 -6.71 5.57
N ALA A 190 -6.38 -6.48 5.92
CA ALA A 190 -5.25 -6.97 5.13
C ALA A 190 -5.20 -8.51 5.04
N ALA A 191 -5.45 -9.21 6.14
CA ALA A 191 -5.46 -10.68 6.13
C ALA A 191 -6.60 -11.25 5.26
N LYS A 192 -7.79 -10.64 5.30
CA LYS A 192 -8.90 -11.03 4.42
C LYS A 192 -8.63 -10.69 2.96
N ALA A 193 -7.95 -9.57 2.70
CA ALA A 193 -7.58 -9.17 1.35
C ALA A 193 -6.56 -10.13 0.70
N ILE A 194 -5.83 -10.93 1.49
CA ILE A 194 -4.95 -11.96 0.93
C ILE A 194 -5.74 -12.96 0.08
N GLY A 195 -6.93 -13.36 0.49
CA GLY A 195 -7.79 -14.26 -0.30
C GLY A 195 -8.25 -13.68 -1.65
N LEU A 196 -8.19 -12.35 -1.84
CA LEU A 196 -8.50 -11.70 -3.12
C LEU A 196 -7.32 -11.77 -4.11
N VAL A 197 -6.08 -11.83 -3.60
CA VAL A 197 -4.86 -11.82 -4.42
C VAL A 197 -4.17 -13.19 -4.47
N ILE A 198 -4.48 -14.08 -3.52
CA ILE A 198 -4.04 -15.47 -3.44
C ILE A 198 -5.26 -16.32 -3.06
N PRO A 199 -6.09 -16.75 -4.02
CA PRO A 199 -7.37 -17.41 -3.74
C PRO A 199 -7.26 -18.66 -2.84
N GLU A 200 -6.16 -19.40 -2.93
CA GLU A 200 -5.88 -20.58 -2.12
C GLU A 200 -5.78 -20.29 -0.61
N LEU A 201 -5.52 -19.03 -0.24
CA LEU A 201 -5.44 -18.57 1.15
C LEU A 201 -6.75 -17.96 1.67
N ASN A 202 -7.81 -18.01 0.87
CA ASN A 202 -9.10 -17.48 1.31
C ASN A 202 -9.60 -18.23 2.56
N GLY A 203 -9.89 -17.47 3.62
CA GLY A 203 -10.34 -18.00 4.91
C GLY A 203 -9.26 -18.69 5.77
N LYS A 204 -8.01 -18.80 5.30
CA LYS A 204 -6.92 -19.41 6.07
C LYS A 204 -6.18 -18.43 6.99
N LEU A 205 -6.24 -17.13 6.71
CA LEU A 205 -5.54 -16.09 7.46
C LEU A 205 -6.53 -15.10 8.08
N ASP A 206 -6.25 -14.72 9.33
CA ASP A 206 -6.87 -13.56 9.99
C ASP A 206 -5.80 -12.69 10.64
N GLY A 207 -6.17 -11.51 11.15
CA GLY A 207 -5.16 -10.65 11.74
C GLY A 207 -5.66 -9.38 12.37
N THR A 208 -4.71 -8.69 13.01
CA THR A 208 -4.91 -7.46 13.75
C THR A 208 -3.84 -6.43 13.42
N ALA A 209 -4.11 -5.17 13.75
CA ALA A 209 -3.15 -4.09 13.68
C ALA A 209 -2.95 -3.45 15.06
N GLN A 210 -1.72 -3.06 15.35
CA GLN A 210 -1.36 -2.22 16.49
C GLN A 210 -0.76 -0.94 15.92
N ARG A 211 -1.47 0.19 16.05
CA ARG A 211 -0.90 1.49 15.69
C ARG A 211 0.01 1.97 16.81
N VAL A 212 1.21 2.39 16.46
CA VAL A 212 2.26 2.80 17.41
C VAL A 212 2.75 4.21 17.11
N PRO A 213 3.37 4.90 18.10
CA PRO A 213 3.82 6.29 17.97
C PRO A 213 5.08 6.46 17.11
N VAL A 214 5.03 6.06 15.84
CA VAL A 214 6.05 6.34 14.83
C VAL A 214 5.38 6.93 13.59
N VAL A 215 6.08 7.80 12.88
CA VAL A 215 5.51 8.57 11.75
C VAL A 215 5.35 7.72 10.50
N THR A 216 6.31 6.84 10.23
CA THR A 216 6.29 5.83 9.17
C THR A 216 7.25 4.71 9.51
N GLY A 217 7.24 3.61 8.77
CA GLY A 217 7.99 2.40 9.06
C GLY A 217 7.17 1.43 9.91
N SER A 218 6.72 0.37 9.28
CA SER A 218 5.81 -0.64 9.84
C SER A 218 6.37 -2.03 9.63
N ILE A 219 5.92 -2.99 10.44
CA ILE A 219 6.31 -4.39 10.32
C ILE A 219 5.07 -5.28 10.33
N VAL A 220 5.07 -6.30 9.47
CA VAL A 220 4.12 -7.40 9.50
C VAL A 220 4.80 -8.61 10.12
N GLU A 221 4.14 -9.23 11.07
CA GLU A 221 4.47 -10.55 11.58
C GLU A 221 3.39 -11.55 11.12
N LEU A 222 3.80 -12.62 10.44
CA LEU A 222 2.93 -13.72 10.07
C LEU A 222 3.34 -14.95 10.86
N THR A 223 2.41 -15.44 11.69
CA THR A 223 2.57 -16.70 12.41
C THR A 223 1.61 -17.72 11.80
N CYS A 224 2.13 -18.83 11.31
CA CYS A 224 1.33 -19.81 10.57
C CYS A 224 1.80 -21.25 10.79
N VAL A 225 0.89 -22.17 10.49
CA VAL A 225 1.19 -23.60 10.37
C VAL A 225 1.32 -23.91 8.89
N LEU A 226 2.41 -24.56 8.51
CA LEU A 226 2.67 -25.01 7.14
C LEU A 226 2.30 -26.49 7.00
N GLU A 227 2.06 -26.95 5.76
CA GLU A 227 1.84 -28.39 5.50
C GLU A 227 3.16 -29.15 5.52
N ASP A 228 4.19 -28.53 4.93
CA ASP A 228 5.50 -29.11 4.82
C ASP A 228 6.33 -28.91 6.10
N ASP A 229 7.21 -29.87 6.35
CA ASP A 229 8.17 -29.82 7.45
C ASP A 229 9.39 -28.98 7.01
N VAL A 230 9.56 -27.81 7.61
CA VAL A 230 10.53 -26.81 7.17
C VAL A 230 11.45 -26.36 8.28
N THR A 231 12.64 -25.93 7.88
CA THR A 231 13.63 -25.26 8.73
C THR A 231 13.60 -23.75 8.50
N LYS A 232 14.18 -23.01 9.45
CA LYS A 232 14.40 -21.55 9.31
C LYS A 232 15.20 -21.23 8.04
N GLU A 233 16.23 -22.01 7.76
CA GLU A 233 17.15 -21.82 6.63
C GLU A 233 16.42 -21.98 5.30
N GLU A 234 15.53 -22.95 5.16
CA GLU A 234 14.72 -23.16 3.95
C GLU A 234 13.76 -22.01 3.71
N ILE A 235 13.09 -21.51 4.77
CA ILE A 235 12.21 -20.36 4.71
C ILE A 235 12.98 -19.12 4.26
N ASN A 236 14.11 -18.83 4.91
CA ASN A 236 14.93 -17.66 4.60
C ASN A 236 15.49 -17.73 3.16
N LYS A 237 15.89 -18.92 2.71
CA LYS A 237 16.34 -19.12 1.32
C LYS A 237 15.24 -18.85 0.31
N ALA A 238 14.02 -19.32 0.53
CA ALA A 238 12.90 -19.08 -0.35
C ALA A 238 12.55 -17.58 -0.40
N ALA A 239 12.56 -16.89 0.75
CA ALA A 239 12.30 -15.46 0.83
C ALA A 239 13.34 -14.62 0.08
N ASN A 240 14.62 -14.94 0.19
CA ASN A 240 15.73 -14.18 -0.43
C ASN A 240 15.66 -14.12 -1.97
N VAL A 241 15.05 -15.11 -2.60
CA VAL A 241 14.95 -15.16 -4.08
C VAL A 241 13.93 -14.15 -4.63
N THR A 242 12.85 -13.87 -3.89
CA THR A 242 11.66 -13.19 -4.41
C THR A 242 11.31 -11.88 -3.74
N LEU A 243 11.84 -11.63 -2.54
CA LEU A 243 11.54 -10.45 -1.73
C LEU A 243 12.76 -9.54 -1.59
N GLY A 244 12.54 -8.29 -1.13
CA GLY A 244 13.59 -7.57 -0.42
C GLY A 244 13.99 -8.41 0.79
N TYR A 245 15.28 -8.49 1.11
CA TYR A 245 15.80 -9.38 2.13
C TYR A 245 16.90 -8.73 2.96
N THR A 246 16.86 -8.93 4.27
CA THR A 246 17.91 -8.45 5.16
C THR A 246 18.26 -9.47 6.24
N GLU A 247 19.53 -9.49 6.63
CA GLU A 247 20.07 -10.19 7.82
C GLU A 247 20.58 -9.18 8.86
N ASP A 248 20.45 -7.90 8.60
CA ASP A 248 20.79 -6.84 9.54
C ASP A 248 19.72 -6.70 10.63
N GLU A 249 20.17 -6.34 11.84
CA GLU A 249 19.29 -6.06 12.98
C GLU A 249 18.72 -4.64 12.89
N ILE A 250 17.76 -4.44 11.96
CA ILE A 250 17.16 -3.14 11.64
C ILE A 250 15.95 -2.83 12.53
N VAL A 251 15.62 -1.55 12.56
CA VAL A 251 14.43 -1.00 13.26
C VAL A 251 13.60 -0.14 12.31
N SER A 252 12.44 0.32 12.75
CA SER A 252 11.46 1.03 11.90
C SER A 252 12.00 2.28 11.19
N SER A 253 12.95 3.00 11.78
CA SER A 253 13.56 4.17 11.14
C SER A 253 14.48 3.82 9.96
N ASP A 254 15.03 2.61 9.93
CA ASP A 254 15.92 2.15 8.86
C ASP A 254 15.17 1.80 7.58
N VAL A 255 13.85 1.62 7.68
CA VAL A 255 13.01 1.30 6.52
C VAL A 255 12.31 2.51 5.91
N ILE A 256 12.57 3.71 6.43
CA ILE A 256 12.03 4.95 5.84
C ILE A 256 12.61 5.15 4.45
N GLY A 257 11.74 5.33 3.47
CA GLY A 257 12.13 5.55 2.07
C GLY A 257 12.45 4.30 1.27
N ILE A 258 12.33 3.08 1.84
CA ILE A 258 12.54 1.86 1.06
C ILE A 258 11.42 1.69 0.03
N ARG A 259 11.79 1.08 -1.11
CA ARG A 259 10.88 0.87 -2.25
C ARG A 259 10.42 -0.58 -2.44
N TYR A 260 10.89 -1.48 -1.59
CA TYR A 260 10.37 -2.86 -1.56
C TYR A 260 8.95 -2.84 -1.02
N GLY A 261 8.03 -3.56 -1.65
CA GLY A 261 6.70 -3.78 -1.09
C GLY A 261 6.79 -4.52 0.24
N SER A 262 7.75 -5.44 0.33
CA SER A 262 8.04 -6.28 1.48
C SER A 262 9.55 -6.47 1.62
N LEU A 263 10.13 -6.08 2.75
CA LEU A 263 11.53 -6.35 3.11
C LEU A 263 11.55 -7.44 4.20
N PHE A 264 11.84 -8.66 3.79
CA PHE A 264 11.87 -9.82 4.68
C PHE A 264 13.04 -9.74 5.65
N ASP A 265 12.75 -9.89 6.95
CA ASP A 265 13.76 -9.88 8.01
C ASP A 265 14.08 -11.31 8.45
N ALA A 266 15.19 -11.84 7.94
CA ALA A 266 15.63 -13.21 8.21
C ALA A 266 16.02 -13.43 9.68
N THR A 267 16.37 -12.35 10.39
CA THR A 267 16.73 -12.44 11.83
C THR A 267 15.52 -12.78 12.70
N GLN A 268 14.31 -12.43 12.23
CA GLN A 268 13.05 -12.63 12.93
C GLN A 268 12.36 -13.96 12.62
N THR A 269 12.88 -14.77 11.70
CA THR A 269 12.33 -16.09 11.40
C THR A 269 12.49 -17.01 12.59
N LYS A 270 11.37 -17.60 13.07
CA LYS A 270 11.32 -18.56 14.17
C LYS A 270 10.52 -19.78 13.74
N VAL A 271 10.99 -20.94 14.17
CA VAL A 271 10.27 -22.20 14.03
C VAL A 271 10.26 -22.87 15.42
N ILE A 272 9.10 -23.21 15.89
CA ILE A 272 8.92 -23.99 17.12
C ILE A 272 8.08 -25.22 16.82
N GLU A 273 8.39 -26.32 17.49
CA GLU A 273 7.65 -27.57 17.37
C GLU A 273 7.12 -28.01 18.74
N SER A 274 5.86 -28.38 18.82
CA SER A 274 5.22 -28.96 19.98
C SER A 274 4.13 -29.92 19.54
N ASP A 275 4.11 -31.10 20.12
CA ASP A 275 3.10 -32.13 19.87
C ASP A 275 2.89 -32.49 18.39
N GLY A 276 3.96 -32.49 17.61
CA GLY A 276 3.93 -32.75 16.16
C GLY A 276 3.37 -31.60 15.31
N VAL A 277 3.21 -30.42 15.89
CA VAL A 277 2.82 -29.21 15.16
C VAL A 277 4.00 -28.25 15.10
N LYS A 278 4.39 -27.84 13.90
CA LYS A 278 5.37 -26.75 13.69
C LYS A 278 4.65 -25.44 13.49
N LEU A 279 5.01 -24.47 14.31
CA LEU A 279 4.56 -23.09 14.20
C LEU A 279 5.71 -22.24 13.68
N VAL A 280 5.48 -21.60 12.56
CA VAL A 280 6.43 -20.71 11.88
C VAL A 280 6.03 -19.27 12.11
N LYS A 281 6.97 -18.44 12.50
CA LYS A 281 6.82 -16.97 12.54
C LYS A 281 7.85 -16.34 11.60
N VAL A 282 7.39 -15.46 10.71
CA VAL A 282 8.22 -14.63 9.87
C VAL A 282 7.85 -13.15 10.04
N ALA A 283 8.76 -12.26 9.70
CA ALA A 283 8.51 -10.82 9.75
C ALA A 283 9.01 -10.14 8.47
N ALA A 284 8.31 -9.09 8.07
CA ALA A 284 8.71 -8.25 6.96
C ALA A 284 8.41 -6.77 7.25
N TRP A 285 9.36 -5.93 6.91
CA TRP A 285 9.28 -4.48 7.04
C TRP A 285 8.72 -3.83 5.78
N TYR A 286 8.09 -2.69 5.95
CA TYR A 286 7.66 -1.82 4.87
C TYR A 286 7.58 -0.36 5.34
N ASP A 287 7.95 0.54 4.46
CA ASP A 287 7.52 1.93 4.61
C ASP A 287 6.06 2.00 4.15
N ASN A 288 5.14 2.24 5.08
CA ASN A 288 3.71 2.26 4.76
C ASN A 288 3.32 3.36 3.75
N GLU A 289 4.19 4.33 3.49
CA GLU A 289 4.05 5.35 2.45
C GLU A 289 4.86 4.98 1.20
N MET A 290 6.18 4.98 1.25
CA MET A 290 7.05 4.81 0.08
C MET A 290 7.00 3.41 -0.53
N SER A 291 6.94 2.34 0.29
CA SER A 291 6.81 0.98 -0.24
C SER A 291 5.50 0.81 -0.99
N TYR A 292 4.39 1.29 -0.41
CA TYR A 292 3.07 1.22 -1.03
C TYR A 292 3.00 2.02 -2.32
N THR A 293 3.44 3.28 -2.30
CA THR A 293 3.46 4.14 -3.49
C THR A 293 4.30 3.52 -4.61
N SER A 294 5.46 2.94 -4.26
CA SER A 294 6.31 2.25 -5.23
C SER A 294 5.62 1.05 -5.89
N GLN A 295 4.86 0.26 -5.11
CA GLN A 295 4.09 -0.87 -5.64
C GLN A 295 2.96 -0.40 -6.56
N MET A 296 2.23 0.66 -6.16
CA MET A 296 1.18 1.26 -6.97
C MET A 296 1.72 1.78 -8.31
N ILE A 297 2.87 2.44 -8.31
CA ILE A 297 3.52 2.92 -9.54
C ILE A 297 3.99 1.77 -10.44
N ARG A 298 4.50 0.65 -9.86
CA ARG A 298 4.84 -0.55 -10.64
C ARG A 298 3.60 -1.16 -11.29
N THR A 299 2.49 -1.23 -10.54
CA THR A 299 1.20 -1.70 -11.07
C THR A 299 0.70 -0.77 -12.17
N ALA A 300 0.81 0.56 -11.99
CA ALA A 300 0.41 1.53 -13.02
C ALA A 300 1.24 1.36 -14.30
N LYS A 301 2.55 1.23 -14.17
CA LYS A 301 3.43 0.99 -15.31
C LYS A 301 3.08 -0.30 -16.04
N TYR A 302 2.92 -1.40 -15.31
CA TYR A 302 2.55 -2.68 -15.91
C TYR A 302 1.21 -2.59 -16.66
N LEU A 303 0.22 -1.89 -16.06
CA LEU A 303 -1.09 -1.70 -16.69
C LEU A 303 -0.98 -0.90 -17.99
N ILE A 304 -0.13 0.13 -18.03
CA ILE A 304 0.12 0.92 -19.24
C ILE A 304 0.82 0.05 -20.31
N ASP A 305 1.86 -0.67 -19.92
CA ASP A 305 2.65 -1.52 -20.84
C ASP A 305 1.74 -2.54 -21.56
N ILE A 306 0.81 -3.19 -20.83
CA ILE A 306 -0.13 -4.17 -21.45
C ILE A 306 -1.30 -3.53 -22.22
N MET A 307 -1.54 -2.21 -22.10
CA MET A 307 -2.54 -1.50 -22.93
C MET A 307 -2.00 -1.18 -24.32
N GLU A 308 -0.67 -1.11 -24.46
CA GLU A 308 0.01 -0.77 -25.72
C GLU A 308 0.27 -2.01 -26.60
N GLU A 309 0.14 -3.24 -26.04
CA GLU A 309 0.27 -4.51 -26.77
C GLU A 309 -1.06 -4.94 -27.44
#